data_9ec00721205699904c4cdf550465abdb
#
_entry.id   9ec00721205699904c4cdf550465abdb
#
_cell.length_a   1.000
_cell.length_b   1.000
_cell.length_c   1.000
_cell.angle_alpha   90.00
_cell.angle_beta   90.00
_cell.angle_gamma   90.00
#
_symmetry.space_group_name_H-M   'P 1'
#
loop_
_entity.id
_entity.type
_entity.pdbx_description
1 polymer ?
#
loop_
_entity_poly.entity_id
_entity_poly.type
_entity_poly.pdbx_seq_one_letter_code
_entity_poly.pdbx_strand_id
1 'polypeptide(L)'
;MDPRRLNFRGPRGWIEALGLAALALASCLAFYGRVLMGRARFDLPAFAAALRQSGLSILPAITLVMVVIGLILGHQVEGILTQFDLPVVVILTVAFALIIEVLPVLVGILVAGRAGVALAVRQASLLATGEMDGLLVCGERPIPFTLAPVLLAMLLMSFAFMVW
;
A
#
# COMPACT_ATOMS: atom_id res chain seq x y z
N MET A 1 27.88 0.16 -6.69
CA MET A 1 26.81 -0.14 -7.66
C MET A 1 26.42 1.19 -8.30
N ASP A 2 26.73 1.41 -9.59
CA ASP A 2 26.58 2.71 -10.25
C ASP A 2 25.08 3.02 -10.49
N PRO A 3 24.52 4.07 -9.84
CA PRO A 3 23.08 4.40 -9.94
C PRO A 3 22.69 4.89 -11.34
N ARG A 4 23.65 5.15 -12.22
CA ARG A 4 23.41 5.65 -13.60
C ARG A 4 22.97 4.57 -14.59
N ARG A 5 22.93 3.29 -14.22
CA ARG A 5 22.60 2.17 -15.12
C ARG A 5 21.13 1.74 -15.12
N LEU A 6 20.29 2.28 -14.26
CA LEU A 6 18.86 1.96 -14.28
C LEU A 6 18.15 2.76 -15.37
N ASN A 7 18.24 2.28 -16.60
CA ASN A 7 17.52 2.85 -17.74
C ASN A 7 16.08 2.31 -17.76
N PHE A 8 15.17 2.98 -17.07
CA PHE A 8 13.75 2.60 -16.97
C PHE A 8 12.95 2.78 -18.28
N ARG A 9 13.60 3.24 -19.37
CA ARG A 9 12.91 3.54 -20.64
C ARG A 9 12.71 2.34 -21.58
N GLY A 10 13.12 1.13 -21.22
CA GLY A 10 12.97 -0.08 -22.05
C GLY A 10 12.23 -1.21 -21.34
N PRO A 11 11.71 -2.20 -22.08
CA PRO A 11 11.00 -3.35 -21.51
C PRO A 11 11.86 -4.14 -20.48
N ARG A 12 13.18 -4.10 -20.62
CA ARG A 12 14.11 -4.69 -19.65
C ARG A 12 14.13 -3.97 -18.31
N GLY A 13 13.97 -2.63 -18.30
CA GLY A 13 13.92 -1.86 -17.04
C GLY A 13 12.72 -2.20 -16.16
N TRP A 14 11.57 -2.52 -16.76
CA TRP A 14 10.40 -2.97 -16.03
C TRP A 14 10.58 -4.36 -15.40
N ILE A 15 11.24 -5.27 -16.09
CA ILE A 15 11.54 -6.62 -15.57
C ILE A 15 12.55 -6.52 -14.43
N GLU A 16 13.57 -5.68 -14.55
CA GLU A 16 14.53 -5.41 -13.47
C GLU A 16 13.86 -4.77 -12.26
N ALA A 17 12.97 -3.79 -12.47
CA ALA A 17 12.20 -3.15 -11.39
C ALA A 17 11.28 -4.15 -10.67
N LEU A 18 10.58 -5.01 -11.42
CA LEU A 18 9.75 -6.08 -10.85
C LEU A 18 10.60 -7.09 -10.08
N GLY A 19 11.76 -7.46 -10.60
CA GLY A 19 12.71 -8.36 -9.95
C GLY A 19 13.23 -7.79 -8.63
N LEU A 20 13.60 -6.51 -8.61
CA LEU A 20 14.03 -5.81 -7.39
C LEU A 20 12.90 -5.68 -6.37
N ALA A 21 11.68 -5.37 -6.82
CA ALA A 21 10.51 -5.33 -5.95
C ALA A 21 10.20 -6.69 -5.35
N ALA A 22 10.25 -7.76 -6.14
CA ALA A 22 10.05 -9.12 -5.67
C ALA A 22 11.12 -9.55 -4.64
N LEU A 23 12.39 -9.21 -4.88
CA LEU A 23 13.47 -9.47 -3.93
C LEU A 23 13.31 -8.65 -2.63
N ALA A 24 12.88 -7.40 -2.72
CA ALA A 24 12.58 -6.57 -1.54
C ALA A 24 11.42 -7.17 -0.73
N LEU A 25 10.34 -7.57 -1.38
CA LEU A 25 9.21 -8.26 -0.73
C LEU A 25 9.63 -9.58 -0.10
N ALA A 26 10.40 -10.41 -0.80
CA ALA A 26 10.90 -11.68 -0.26
C ALA A 26 11.80 -11.46 0.96
N SER A 27 12.64 -10.42 0.95
CA SER A 27 13.49 -10.07 2.08
C SER A 27 12.68 -9.59 3.30
N CYS A 28 11.58 -8.85 3.07
CA CYS A 28 10.65 -8.44 4.13
C CYS A 28 9.89 -9.63 4.71
N LEU A 29 9.41 -10.55 3.87
CA LEU A 29 8.76 -11.78 4.31
C LEU A 29 9.71 -12.65 5.16
N ALA A 30 10.97 -12.79 4.74
CA ALA A 30 11.99 -13.50 5.52
C ALA A 30 12.31 -12.79 6.84
N PHE A 31 12.23 -11.46 6.87
CA PHE A 31 12.38 -10.66 8.10
C PHE A 31 11.21 -10.92 9.07
N TYR A 32 9.96 -10.92 8.59
CA TYR A 32 8.80 -11.25 9.42
C TYR A 32 8.88 -12.67 9.98
N GLY A 33 9.31 -13.64 9.19
CA GLY A 33 9.56 -15.00 9.67
C GLY A 33 10.56 -15.05 10.83
N ARG A 34 11.62 -14.24 10.75
CA ARG A 34 12.63 -14.14 11.84
C ARG A 34 12.10 -13.42 13.08
N VAL A 35 11.27 -12.39 12.90
CA VAL A 35 10.60 -11.71 14.01
C VAL A 35 9.64 -12.66 14.72
N LEU A 36 8.85 -13.44 13.99
CA LEU A 36 7.93 -14.44 14.56
C LEU A 36 8.66 -15.53 15.35
N MET A 37 9.89 -15.89 14.91
CA MET A 37 10.76 -16.84 15.62
C MET A 37 11.55 -16.20 16.78
N GLY A 38 11.31 -14.94 17.11
CA GLY A 38 12.00 -14.21 18.19
C GLY A 38 13.49 -13.91 17.90
N ARG A 39 13.93 -14.08 16.64
CA ARG A 39 15.34 -13.90 16.23
C ARG A 39 15.66 -12.49 15.71
N ALA A 40 14.66 -11.63 15.54
CA ALA A 40 14.88 -10.24 15.15
C ALA A 40 13.99 -9.32 16.02
N ARG A 41 14.51 -8.14 16.33
CA ARG A 41 13.76 -7.13 17.09
C ARG A 41 12.88 -6.34 16.10
N PHE A 42 11.59 -6.26 16.38
CA PHE A 42 10.66 -5.44 15.65
C PHE A 42 10.67 -4.02 16.24
N ASP A 43 10.92 -3.03 15.42
CA ASP A 43 10.92 -1.63 15.84
C ASP A 43 9.47 -1.12 15.93
N LEU A 44 8.86 -1.25 17.12
CA LEU A 44 7.51 -0.78 17.41
C LEU A 44 7.32 0.73 17.20
N PRO A 45 8.25 1.62 17.61
CA PRO A 45 8.14 3.05 17.32
C PRO A 45 8.14 3.37 15.84
N ALA A 46 9.00 2.73 15.04
CA ALA A 46 9.00 2.91 13.59
C ALA A 46 7.70 2.41 12.95
N PHE A 47 7.16 1.29 13.42
CA PHE A 47 5.86 0.78 12.99
C PHE A 47 4.71 1.72 13.36
N ALA A 48 4.66 2.23 14.59
CA ALA A 48 3.63 3.17 15.02
C ALA A 48 3.68 4.50 14.23
N ALA A 49 4.88 5.00 13.93
CA ALA A 49 5.06 6.17 13.08
C ALA A 49 4.58 5.90 11.64
N ALA A 50 4.91 4.74 11.08
CA ALA A 50 4.44 4.32 9.76
C ALA A 50 2.91 4.16 9.73
N LEU A 51 2.31 3.58 10.75
CA LEU A 51 0.86 3.41 10.88
C LEU A 51 0.15 4.77 10.93
N ARG A 52 0.67 5.71 11.70
CA ARG A 52 0.13 7.07 11.80
C ARG A 52 0.24 7.81 10.47
N GLN A 53 1.38 7.67 9.79
CA GLN A 53 1.64 8.35 8.53
C GLN A 53 0.85 7.74 7.36
N SER A 54 0.73 6.41 7.32
CA SER A 54 0.03 5.69 6.24
C SER A 54 -1.48 5.55 6.49
N GLY A 55 -1.93 5.64 7.74
CA GLY A 55 -3.33 5.44 8.12
C GLY A 55 -4.08 6.74 8.38
N LEU A 56 -3.83 7.36 9.53
CA LEU A 56 -4.62 8.51 9.97
C LEU A 56 -4.56 9.70 9.02
N SER A 57 -3.41 9.94 8.38
CA SER A 57 -3.27 11.06 7.44
C SER A 57 -4.00 10.84 6.11
N ILE A 58 -4.34 9.60 5.76
CA ILE A 58 -5.02 9.23 4.53
C ILE A 58 -6.54 9.10 4.75
N LEU A 59 -6.97 8.86 5.98
CA LEU A 59 -8.36 8.62 6.36
C LEU A 59 -9.34 9.67 5.79
N PRO A 60 -9.14 11.00 5.97
CA PRO A 60 -10.05 11.99 5.45
C PRO A 60 -10.13 11.98 3.91
N ALA A 61 -9.01 11.73 3.24
CA ALA A 61 -8.98 11.66 1.78
C ALA A 61 -9.73 10.43 1.26
N ILE A 62 -9.52 9.26 1.87
CA ILE A 62 -10.24 8.03 1.51
C ILE A 62 -11.73 8.20 1.76
N THR A 63 -12.12 8.71 2.94
CA THR A 63 -13.54 8.91 3.27
C THR A 63 -14.22 9.84 2.26
N LEU A 64 -13.58 10.96 1.89
CA LEU A 64 -14.12 11.88 0.91
C LEU A 64 -14.29 11.21 -0.46
N VAL A 65 -13.28 10.49 -0.93
CA VAL A 65 -13.33 9.78 -2.21
C VAL A 65 -14.43 8.71 -2.19
N MET A 66 -14.55 7.94 -1.11
CA MET A 66 -15.57 6.90 -0.97
C MET A 66 -16.99 7.48 -0.92
N VAL A 67 -17.20 8.60 -0.23
CA VAL A 67 -18.49 9.31 -0.22
C VAL A 67 -18.87 9.77 -1.62
N VAL A 68 -17.94 10.39 -2.35
CA VAL A 68 -18.21 10.86 -3.72
C VAL A 68 -18.53 9.70 -4.65
N ILE A 69 -17.74 8.63 -4.60
CA ILE A 69 -17.98 7.44 -5.43
C ILE A 69 -19.31 6.77 -5.05
N GLY A 70 -19.60 6.64 -3.76
CA GLY A 70 -20.85 6.08 -3.27
C GLY A 70 -22.07 6.87 -3.74
N LEU A 71 -22.02 8.21 -3.73
CA LEU A 71 -23.07 9.07 -4.25
C LEU A 71 -23.25 8.91 -5.76
N ILE A 72 -22.14 8.87 -6.51
CA ILE A 72 -22.20 8.70 -7.98
C ILE A 72 -22.79 7.33 -8.31
N LEU A 73 -22.33 6.26 -7.70
CA LEU A 73 -22.83 4.91 -7.94
C LEU A 73 -24.28 4.77 -7.49
N GLY A 74 -24.66 5.33 -6.34
CA GLY A 74 -26.05 5.33 -5.86
C GLY A 74 -26.98 6.00 -6.84
N HIS A 75 -26.61 7.17 -7.35
CA HIS A 75 -27.42 7.89 -8.33
C HIS A 75 -27.52 7.16 -9.70
N GLN A 76 -26.44 6.53 -10.13
CA GLN A 76 -26.42 5.70 -11.34
C GLN A 76 -27.34 4.49 -11.21
N VAL A 77 -27.29 3.81 -10.06
CA VAL A 77 -28.13 2.65 -9.77
C VAL A 77 -29.61 3.05 -9.75
N GLU A 78 -29.96 4.18 -9.09
CA GLU A 78 -31.32 4.73 -9.08
C GLU A 78 -31.86 5.03 -10.50
N GLY A 79 -31.01 5.62 -11.35
CA GLY A 79 -31.36 5.92 -12.75
C GLY A 79 -31.66 4.66 -13.57
N ILE A 80 -30.87 3.60 -13.39
CA ILE A 80 -31.09 2.31 -14.06
C ILE A 80 -32.40 1.65 -13.56
N LEU A 81 -32.69 1.78 -12.27
CA LEU A 81 -33.91 1.28 -11.64
C LEU A 81 -35.18 1.85 -12.30
N THR A 82 -35.22 3.16 -12.33
CA THR A 82 -36.40 3.88 -12.85
C THR A 82 -36.61 3.66 -14.34
N GLN A 83 -35.53 3.36 -15.09
CA GLN A 83 -35.56 3.18 -16.52
C GLN A 83 -35.97 1.77 -16.95
N PHE A 84 -35.62 0.74 -16.16
CA PHE A 84 -35.84 -0.66 -16.56
C PHE A 84 -36.85 -1.42 -15.71
N ASP A 85 -37.48 -0.77 -14.72
CA ASP A 85 -38.49 -1.38 -13.81
C ASP A 85 -38.01 -2.72 -13.20
N LEU A 86 -36.74 -2.78 -12.84
CA LEU A 86 -36.10 -4.00 -12.38
C LEU A 86 -36.48 -4.34 -10.92
N PRO A 87 -36.58 -5.63 -10.58
CA PRO A 87 -36.81 -6.05 -9.20
C PRO A 87 -35.71 -5.55 -8.25
N VAL A 88 -36.08 -5.08 -7.08
CA VAL A 88 -35.17 -4.56 -6.05
C VAL A 88 -34.03 -5.55 -5.73
N VAL A 89 -34.31 -6.86 -5.83
CA VAL A 89 -33.30 -7.91 -5.59
C VAL A 89 -32.14 -7.86 -6.58
N VAL A 90 -32.42 -7.59 -7.87
CA VAL A 90 -31.39 -7.48 -8.91
C VAL A 90 -30.46 -6.31 -8.61
N ILE A 91 -31.01 -5.22 -8.14
CA ILE A 91 -30.27 -4.02 -7.82
C ILE A 91 -29.37 -4.20 -6.62
N LEU A 92 -29.91 -4.76 -5.54
CA LEU A 92 -29.13 -5.10 -4.37
C LEU A 92 -27.95 -6.01 -4.75
N THR A 93 -28.18 -7.01 -5.61
CA THR A 93 -27.14 -7.91 -6.06
C THR A 93 -26.05 -7.18 -6.84
N VAL A 94 -26.42 -6.30 -7.78
CA VAL A 94 -25.44 -5.51 -8.55
C VAL A 94 -24.69 -4.52 -7.66
N ALA A 95 -25.39 -3.85 -6.74
CA ALA A 95 -24.78 -2.93 -5.78
C ALA A 95 -23.77 -3.65 -4.87
N PHE A 96 -24.13 -4.82 -4.35
CA PHE A 96 -23.21 -5.64 -3.56
C PHE A 96 -22.00 -6.11 -4.37
N ALA A 97 -22.19 -6.55 -5.61
CA ALA A 97 -21.08 -6.96 -6.48
C ALA A 97 -20.12 -5.79 -6.74
N LEU A 98 -20.65 -4.61 -7.06
CA LEU A 98 -19.85 -3.39 -7.25
C LEU A 98 -19.05 -3.02 -5.99
N ILE A 99 -19.66 -3.08 -4.81
CA ILE A 99 -18.98 -2.78 -3.55
C ILE A 99 -17.85 -3.77 -3.31
N ILE A 100 -18.11 -5.07 -3.47
CA ILE A 100 -17.11 -6.12 -3.19
C ILE A 100 -15.94 -6.10 -4.18
N GLU A 101 -16.18 -5.76 -5.44
CA GLU A 101 -15.13 -5.76 -6.47
C GLU A 101 -14.39 -4.42 -6.57
N VAL A 102 -15.10 -3.31 -6.57
CA VAL A 102 -14.53 -1.98 -6.83
C VAL A 102 -13.86 -1.39 -5.59
N LEU A 103 -14.43 -1.59 -4.42
CA LEU A 103 -13.94 -1.01 -3.17
C LEU A 103 -12.51 -1.46 -2.82
N PRO A 104 -12.18 -2.76 -2.83
CA PRO A 104 -10.82 -3.22 -2.52
C PRO A 104 -9.77 -2.69 -3.49
N VAL A 105 -10.12 -2.61 -4.77
CA VAL A 105 -9.22 -2.10 -5.81
C VAL A 105 -8.94 -0.62 -5.60
N LEU A 106 -9.96 0.18 -5.34
CA LEU A 106 -9.83 1.62 -5.08
C LEU A 106 -9.01 1.89 -3.81
N VAL A 107 -9.30 1.19 -2.71
CA VAL A 107 -8.53 1.29 -1.47
C VAL A 107 -7.08 0.91 -1.72
N GLY A 108 -6.83 -0.20 -2.43
CA GLY A 108 -5.49 -0.65 -2.77
C GLY A 108 -4.69 0.40 -3.57
N ILE A 109 -5.31 1.00 -4.59
CA ILE A 109 -4.68 2.05 -5.41
C ILE A 109 -4.38 3.30 -4.58
N LEU A 110 -5.32 3.77 -3.75
CA LEU A 110 -5.15 4.96 -2.93
C LEU A 110 -4.06 4.78 -1.86
N VAL A 111 -4.07 3.63 -1.18
CA VAL A 111 -3.05 3.31 -0.16
C VAL A 111 -1.69 3.14 -0.82
N ALA A 112 -1.59 2.38 -1.91
CA ALA A 112 -0.33 2.15 -2.62
C ALA A 112 0.24 3.46 -3.19
N GLY A 113 -0.60 4.31 -3.78
CA GLY A 113 -0.16 5.57 -4.36
C GLY A 113 0.40 6.52 -3.30
N ARG A 114 -0.33 6.73 -2.21
CA ARG A 114 0.10 7.70 -1.18
C ARG A 114 1.19 7.17 -0.27
N ALA A 115 1.03 5.98 0.25
CA ALA A 115 2.02 5.39 1.15
C ALA A 115 3.28 4.95 0.41
N GLY A 116 3.16 4.50 -0.85
CA GLY A 116 4.30 4.19 -1.71
C GLY A 116 5.19 5.40 -2.00
N VAL A 117 4.59 6.56 -2.30
CA VAL A 117 5.35 7.80 -2.49
C VAL A 117 6.05 8.23 -1.19
N ALA A 118 5.35 8.21 -0.06
CA ALA A 118 5.93 8.54 1.24
C ALA A 118 7.11 7.62 1.59
N LEU A 119 6.97 6.32 1.30
CA LEU A 119 8.03 5.34 1.48
C LEU A 119 9.24 5.62 0.57
N ALA A 120 9.01 5.92 -0.71
CA ALA A 120 10.07 6.25 -1.67
C ALA A 120 10.86 7.49 -1.23
N VAL A 121 10.17 8.55 -0.81
CA VAL A 121 10.79 9.76 -0.30
C VAL A 121 11.64 9.47 0.96
N ARG A 122 11.10 8.67 1.90
CA ARG A 122 11.85 8.28 3.11
C ARG A 122 13.10 7.47 2.76
N GLN A 123 13.01 6.52 1.84
CA GLN A 123 14.17 5.74 1.41
C GLN A 123 15.23 6.61 0.72
N ALA A 124 14.80 7.55 -0.13
CA ALA A 124 15.69 8.51 -0.77
C ALA A 124 16.39 9.41 0.27
N SER A 125 15.68 9.86 1.30
CA SER A 125 16.23 10.64 2.41
C SER A 125 17.30 9.84 3.18
N LEU A 126 17.01 8.60 3.57
CA LEU A 126 17.96 7.72 4.29
C LEU A 126 19.25 7.44 3.47
N LEU A 127 19.10 7.36 2.15
CA LEU A 127 20.24 7.25 1.23
C LEU A 127 21.05 8.54 1.18
N ALA A 128 20.39 9.69 1.13
CA ALA A 128 21.04 10.99 1.03
C ALA A 128 21.78 11.39 2.33
N THR A 129 21.26 10.99 3.49
CA THR A 129 21.89 11.28 4.80
C THR A 129 22.98 10.28 5.18
N GLY A 130 23.18 9.19 4.41
CA GLY A 130 24.17 8.15 4.70
C GLY A 130 23.76 7.21 5.85
N GLU A 131 22.54 7.31 6.35
CA GLU A 131 22.04 6.44 7.43
C GLU A 131 22.00 4.96 7.01
N MET A 132 21.81 4.70 5.72
CA MET A 132 21.89 3.35 5.14
C MET A 132 23.28 2.72 5.30
N ASP A 133 24.34 3.52 5.14
CA ASP A 133 25.71 3.05 5.31
C ASP A 133 26.00 2.79 6.80
N GLY A 134 25.46 3.61 7.69
CA GLY A 134 25.54 3.40 9.13
C GLY A 134 24.90 2.06 9.57
N LEU A 135 23.74 1.71 9.02
CA LEU A 135 23.09 0.42 9.30
C LEU A 135 23.92 -0.77 8.79
N LEU A 136 24.55 -0.64 7.62
CA LEU A 136 25.44 -1.67 7.08
C LEU A 136 26.66 -1.90 7.95
N VAL A 137 27.25 -0.84 8.51
CA VAL A 137 28.38 -0.93 9.45
C VAL A 137 27.97 -1.65 10.74
N CYS A 138 26.71 -1.47 11.20
CA CYS A 138 26.16 -2.18 12.35
C CYS A 138 25.81 -3.65 12.06
N GLY A 139 26.00 -4.13 10.81
CA GLY A 139 25.70 -5.51 10.41
C GLY A 139 24.21 -5.78 10.15
N GLU A 140 23.36 -4.76 10.19
CA GLU A 140 21.94 -4.88 9.89
C GLU A 140 21.67 -4.68 8.40
N ARG A 141 20.67 -5.42 7.88
CA ARG A 141 20.23 -5.25 6.48
C ARG A 141 19.29 -4.04 6.39
N PRO A 142 19.70 -2.92 5.76
CA PRO A 142 18.93 -1.67 5.81
C PRO A 142 17.56 -1.80 5.13
N ILE A 143 17.47 -2.52 4.01
CA ILE A 143 16.24 -2.65 3.23
C ILE A 143 15.12 -3.31 4.04
N PRO A 144 15.25 -4.54 4.58
CA PRO A 144 14.17 -5.15 5.36
C PRO A 144 13.92 -4.42 6.69
N PHE A 145 14.93 -3.81 7.30
CA PHE A 145 14.76 -3.08 8.54
C PHE A 145 13.89 -1.83 8.38
N THR A 146 14.08 -1.07 7.31
CA THR A 146 13.32 0.16 7.06
C THR A 146 11.99 -0.08 6.33
N LEU A 147 11.95 -1.07 5.44
CA LEU A 147 10.79 -1.35 4.58
C LEU A 147 9.73 -2.22 5.28
N ALA A 148 10.14 -3.21 6.08
CA ALA A 148 9.22 -4.16 6.69
C ALA A 148 8.15 -3.48 7.57
N PRO A 149 8.48 -2.61 8.56
CA PRO A 149 7.45 -2.02 9.40
C PRO A 149 6.45 -1.18 8.60
N VAL A 150 6.90 -0.53 7.51
CA VAL A 150 6.03 0.29 6.66
C VAL A 150 5.10 -0.57 5.82
N LEU A 151 5.61 -1.65 5.21
CA LEU A 151 4.78 -2.59 4.44
C LEU A 151 3.71 -3.24 5.32
N LEU A 152 4.04 -3.64 6.55
CA LEU A 152 3.06 -4.18 7.48
C LEU A 152 1.99 -3.15 7.84
N ALA A 153 2.40 -1.91 8.10
CA ALA A 153 1.47 -0.82 8.38
C ALA A 153 0.51 -0.56 7.20
N MET A 154 1.05 -0.55 5.97
CA MET A 154 0.24 -0.39 4.76
C MET A 154 -0.78 -1.52 4.59
N LEU A 155 -0.36 -2.75 4.84
CA LEU A 155 -1.20 -3.94 4.71
C LEU A 155 -2.34 -3.94 5.76
N LEU A 156 -2.02 -3.63 7.02
CA LEU A 156 -3.00 -3.49 8.08
C LEU A 156 -3.99 -2.35 7.81
N MET A 157 -3.49 -1.19 7.33
CA MET A 157 -4.35 -0.07 7.02
C MET A 157 -5.23 -0.31 5.80
N SER A 158 -4.73 -0.98 4.75
CA SER A 158 -5.57 -1.34 3.61
C SER A 158 -6.71 -2.26 4.02
N PHE A 159 -6.44 -3.22 4.91
CA PHE A 159 -7.46 -4.09 5.48
C PHE A 159 -8.46 -3.33 6.36
N ALA A 160 -7.97 -2.43 7.21
CA ALA A 160 -8.83 -1.60 8.06
C ALA A 160 -9.75 -0.69 7.24
N PHE A 161 -9.25 -0.10 6.14
CA PHE A 161 -10.05 0.73 5.23
C PHE A 161 -11.05 -0.06 4.39
N MET A 162 -10.80 -1.35 4.17
CA MET A 162 -11.76 -2.23 3.51
C MET A 162 -12.96 -2.57 4.41
N VAL A 163 -12.76 -2.57 5.72
CA VAL A 163 -13.81 -2.84 6.72
C VAL A 163 -14.57 -1.58 7.10
N TRP A 164 -13.94 -0.41 6.98
CA TRP A 164 -14.54 0.91 7.25
C TRP A 164 -15.58 1.30 6.21
#